data_295561bf035d3306fe686d4832a349ad
#
_entry.id   295561bf035d3306fe686d4832a349ad
#
_cell.length_a   1.000
_cell.length_b   1.000
_cell.length_c   1.000
_cell.angle_alpha   90.00
_cell.angle_beta   90.00
_cell.angle_gamma   90.00
#
_symmetry.space_group_name_H-M   'P 1'
#
loop_
_entity.id
_entity.type
_entity.pdbx_description
1 polymer ?
#
loop_
_entity_poly.entity_id
_entity_poly.type
_entity_poly.pdbx_seq_one_letter_code
_entity_poly.pdbx_strand_id
1 'polypeptide(L)'
;MTIYAYNYSFGNDFTDEEIDRGFAHAKALGAGIITASTNLTVAKRVVPFAERHNMDVAVHNHSNTSDPNEFARPESFAAALALSKRFKVNLDIGHFTAANYDPVAYLREHHADITNLHLKDRKRDQGDNTPWGQGDTKIAEVLQLLKKEKWPIRAYVEYEYRGTDGAVAEVKKCADIMRKDLA
;
A
#
# COMPACT_ATOMS: atom_id res chain seq x y z
N MET A 1 -16.57 -12.41 -10.25
CA MET A 1 -15.77 -11.62 -9.30
C MET A 1 -14.74 -10.84 -10.11
N THR A 2 -14.56 -9.56 -9.87
CA THR A 2 -13.55 -8.75 -10.55
C THR A 2 -12.32 -8.63 -9.66
N ILE A 3 -11.13 -8.97 -10.18
CA ILE A 3 -9.87 -8.79 -9.48
C ILE A 3 -9.38 -7.37 -9.76
N TYR A 4 -9.26 -6.56 -8.70
CA TYR A 4 -8.85 -5.17 -8.81
C TYR A 4 -7.35 -5.01 -9.03
N ALA A 5 -6.58 -5.69 -8.21
CA ALA A 5 -5.12 -5.66 -8.25
C ALA A 5 -4.55 -7.05 -7.96
N TYR A 6 -3.37 -7.31 -8.46
CA TYR A 6 -2.60 -8.52 -8.20
C TYR A 6 -1.37 -8.15 -7.39
N ASN A 7 -1.15 -8.81 -6.25
CA ASN A 7 0.06 -8.59 -5.47
C ASN A 7 1.20 -9.43 -6.05
N TYR A 8 2.26 -8.75 -6.48
CA TYR A 8 3.48 -9.39 -6.95
C TYR A 8 4.69 -8.53 -6.59
N SER A 9 5.36 -8.91 -5.50
CA SER A 9 6.52 -8.20 -5.00
C SER A 9 7.75 -8.54 -5.82
N PHE A 10 8.28 -7.54 -6.52
CA PHE A 10 9.47 -7.71 -7.36
C PHE A 10 10.72 -7.77 -6.46
N GLY A 11 11.45 -8.88 -6.50
CA GLY A 11 12.69 -9.09 -5.76
C GLY A 11 13.93 -8.50 -6.45
N ASN A 12 14.98 -8.26 -5.68
CA ASN A 12 16.26 -7.77 -6.21
C ASN A 12 16.92 -8.76 -7.18
N ASP A 13 16.71 -10.05 -6.95
CA ASP A 13 17.28 -11.19 -7.67
C ASP A 13 16.42 -11.67 -8.84
N PHE A 14 15.23 -11.08 -9.04
CA PHE A 14 14.37 -11.45 -10.16
C PHE A 14 15.05 -11.19 -11.48
N THR A 15 14.97 -12.19 -12.37
CA THR A 15 15.31 -12.04 -13.80
C THR A 15 14.26 -11.19 -14.52
N ASP A 16 14.60 -10.71 -15.69
CA ASP A 16 13.65 -9.95 -16.52
C ASP A 16 12.46 -10.81 -16.96
N GLU A 17 12.64 -12.12 -17.15
CA GLU A 17 11.56 -13.07 -17.43
C GLU A 17 10.63 -13.25 -16.23
N GLU A 18 11.15 -13.23 -15.01
CA GLU A 18 10.32 -13.30 -13.79
C GLU A 18 9.52 -12.02 -13.59
N ILE A 19 10.13 -10.87 -13.86
CA ILE A 19 9.41 -9.58 -13.84
C ILE A 19 8.28 -9.62 -14.87
N ASP A 20 8.57 -9.97 -16.10
CA ASP A 20 7.58 -10.04 -17.20
C ASP A 20 6.43 -11.02 -16.89
N ARG A 21 6.75 -12.15 -16.28
CA ARG A 21 5.77 -13.16 -15.84
C ARG A 21 4.77 -12.60 -14.82
N GLY A 22 5.19 -11.73 -13.91
CA GLY A 22 4.30 -11.05 -12.98
C GLY A 22 3.22 -10.24 -13.69
N PHE A 23 3.59 -9.49 -14.73
CA PHE A 23 2.65 -8.75 -15.56
C PHE A 23 1.73 -9.67 -16.38
N ALA A 24 2.27 -10.76 -16.93
CA ALA A 24 1.46 -11.75 -17.63
C ALA A 24 0.41 -12.40 -16.72
N HIS A 25 0.76 -12.73 -15.48
CA HIS A 25 -0.15 -13.26 -14.48
C HIS A 25 -1.26 -12.26 -14.11
N ALA A 26 -0.90 -11.00 -13.85
CA ALA A 26 -1.87 -9.94 -13.55
C ALA A 26 -2.88 -9.80 -14.70
N LYS A 27 -2.40 -9.78 -15.95
CA LYS A 27 -3.24 -9.71 -17.14
C LYS A 27 -4.16 -10.92 -17.29
N ALA A 28 -3.65 -12.14 -17.05
CA ALA A 28 -4.44 -13.37 -17.11
C ALA A 28 -5.56 -13.40 -16.05
N LEU A 29 -5.32 -12.77 -14.90
CA LEU A 29 -6.31 -12.60 -13.84
C LEU A 29 -7.31 -11.45 -14.10
N GLY A 30 -7.09 -10.65 -15.14
CA GLY A 30 -7.90 -9.48 -15.42
C GLY A 30 -7.64 -8.29 -14.49
N ALA A 31 -6.52 -8.30 -13.74
CA ALA A 31 -6.11 -7.17 -12.92
C ALA A 31 -5.45 -6.08 -13.77
N GLY A 32 -5.77 -4.83 -13.50
CA GLY A 32 -5.17 -3.67 -14.17
C GLY A 32 -4.01 -3.04 -13.38
N ILE A 33 -3.76 -3.52 -12.17
CA ILE A 33 -2.77 -2.98 -11.23
C ILE A 33 -1.98 -4.13 -10.61
N ILE A 34 -0.66 -3.97 -10.50
CA ILE A 34 0.19 -4.77 -9.63
C ILE A 34 0.49 -3.95 -8.38
N THR A 35 0.18 -4.47 -7.19
CA THR A 35 0.69 -3.93 -5.93
C THR A 35 1.98 -4.66 -5.58
N ALA A 36 3.02 -3.92 -5.20
CA ALA A 36 4.35 -4.49 -5.02
C ALA A 36 5.08 -3.93 -3.80
N SER A 37 5.47 -4.82 -2.86
CA SER A 37 6.56 -4.53 -1.94
C SER A 37 7.87 -4.72 -2.72
N THR A 38 8.58 -3.62 -2.92
CA THR A 38 9.83 -3.58 -3.68
C THR A 38 10.67 -2.38 -3.22
N ASN A 39 11.76 -2.09 -3.89
CA ASN A 39 12.59 -0.93 -3.61
C ASN A 39 12.81 -0.07 -4.87
N LEU A 40 13.38 1.12 -4.69
CA LEU A 40 13.55 2.08 -5.77
C LEU A 40 14.48 1.57 -6.90
N THR A 41 15.51 0.79 -6.55
CA THR A 41 16.42 0.19 -7.54
C THR A 41 15.69 -0.80 -8.43
N VAL A 42 14.87 -1.67 -7.85
CA VAL A 42 14.07 -2.65 -8.60
C VAL A 42 12.95 -1.94 -9.37
N ALA A 43 12.31 -0.93 -8.78
CA ALA A 43 11.29 -0.14 -9.46
C ALA A 43 11.81 0.43 -10.80
N LYS A 44 13.04 0.92 -10.84
CA LYS A 44 13.69 1.37 -12.10
C LYS A 44 13.77 0.28 -13.16
N ARG A 45 14.04 -0.97 -12.76
CA ARG A 45 14.07 -2.12 -13.67
C ARG A 45 12.68 -2.52 -14.16
N VAL A 46 11.64 -2.27 -13.36
CA VAL A 46 10.24 -2.62 -13.67
C VAL A 46 9.62 -1.68 -14.71
N VAL A 47 10.14 -0.45 -14.87
CA VAL A 47 9.60 0.57 -15.80
C VAL A 47 9.28 0.02 -17.20
N PRO A 48 10.23 -0.59 -17.94
CA PRO A 48 9.96 -1.03 -19.33
C PRO A 48 8.87 -2.11 -19.41
N PHE A 49 8.70 -2.90 -18.37
CA PHE A 49 7.64 -3.92 -18.30
C PHE A 49 6.28 -3.28 -18.05
N ALA A 50 6.18 -2.36 -17.08
CA ALA A 50 4.95 -1.63 -16.79
C ALA A 50 4.42 -0.88 -18.02
N GLU A 51 5.32 -0.25 -18.78
CA GLU A 51 4.99 0.47 -20.01
C GLU A 51 4.57 -0.49 -21.14
N ARG A 52 5.32 -1.57 -21.38
CA ARG A 52 5.02 -2.58 -22.39
C ARG A 52 3.67 -3.26 -22.16
N HIS A 53 3.36 -3.61 -20.92
CA HIS A 53 2.09 -4.24 -20.56
C HIS A 53 0.95 -3.24 -20.37
N ASN A 54 1.22 -1.93 -20.43
CA ASN A 54 0.26 -0.86 -20.16
C ASN A 54 -0.47 -1.06 -18.84
N MET A 55 0.28 -1.39 -17.77
CA MET A 55 -0.24 -1.77 -16.47
C MET A 55 0.37 -0.93 -15.35
N ASP A 56 -0.45 -0.51 -14.41
CA ASP A 56 0.02 0.30 -13.30
C ASP A 56 0.69 -0.57 -12.23
N VAL A 57 1.74 -0.01 -11.61
CA VAL A 57 2.49 -0.63 -10.51
C VAL A 57 2.38 0.28 -9.29
N ALA A 58 1.63 -0.16 -8.29
CA ALA A 58 1.43 0.56 -7.05
C ALA A 58 2.44 0.09 -6.00
N VAL A 59 3.45 0.92 -5.73
CA VAL A 59 4.50 0.59 -4.76
C VAL A 59 3.97 0.69 -3.33
N HIS A 60 4.25 -0.34 -2.54
CA HIS A 60 3.87 -0.44 -1.14
C HIS A 60 5.02 0.03 -0.25
N ASN A 61 4.70 0.80 0.79
CA ASN A 61 5.69 1.26 1.74
C ASN A 61 5.78 0.36 2.98
N HIS A 62 6.98 0.29 3.52
CA HIS A 62 7.26 -0.12 4.89
C HIS A 62 7.62 1.10 5.75
N SER A 63 8.35 0.90 6.85
CA SER A 63 8.63 2.00 7.79
C SER A 63 10.12 2.30 8.00
N ASN A 64 11.03 1.52 7.39
CA ASN A 64 12.46 1.72 7.59
C ASN A 64 12.98 2.97 6.84
N THR A 65 13.02 4.08 7.54
CA THR A 65 13.51 5.36 7.00
C THR A 65 15.02 5.46 6.92
N SER A 66 15.78 4.49 7.44
CA SER A 66 17.25 4.49 7.36
C SER A 66 17.77 3.99 6.02
N ASP A 67 17.00 3.17 5.30
CA ASP A 67 17.34 2.73 3.95
C ASP A 67 16.81 3.72 2.90
N PRO A 68 17.69 4.43 2.17
CA PRO A 68 17.28 5.36 1.13
C PRO A 68 16.64 4.68 -0.10
N ASN A 69 16.79 3.37 -0.24
CA ASN A 69 16.25 2.59 -1.34
C ASN A 69 14.83 2.06 -1.05
N GLU A 70 14.41 2.05 0.22
CA GLU A 70 13.07 1.58 0.62
C GLU A 70 12.00 2.65 0.41
N PHE A 71 10.79 2.22 0.06
CA PHE A 71 9.60 3.08 0.08
C PHE A 71 9.12 3.24 1.53
N ALA A 72 9.61 4.27 2.21
CA ALA A 72 9.25 4.58 3.60
C ALA A 72 9.00 6.06 3.84
N ARG A 73 9.30 6.90 2.84
CA ARG A 73 9.23 8.37 2.95
C ARG A 73 8.44 8.96 1.77
N PRO A 74 7.83 10.15 1.93
CA PRO A 74 7.21 10.87 0.81
C PRO A 74 8.14 11.02 -0.41
N GLU A 75 9.42 11.31 -0.18
CA GLU A 75 10.41 11.51 -1.24
C GLU A 75 10.69 10.22 -2.04
N SER A 76 10.62 9.05 -1.39
CA SER A 76 10.77 7.76 -2.08
C SER A 76 9.58 7.46 -3.00
N PHE A 77 8.37 7.82 -2.60
CA PHE A 77 7.21 7.76 -3.48
C PHE A 77 7.33 8.75 -4.65
N ALA A 78 7.72 9.99 -4.37
CA ALA A 78 7.94 10.99 -5.43
C ALA A 78 8.97 10.50 -6.45
N ALA A 79 10.05 9.85 -5.99
CA ALA A 79 11.06 9.25 -6.86
C ALA A 79 10.49 8.13 -7.75
N ALA A 80 9.61 7.26 -7.20
CA ALA A 80 8.95 6.23 -8.00
C ALA A 80 7.99 6.81 -9.03
N LEU A 81 7.15 7.76 -8.63
CA LEU A 81 6.18 8.42 -9.52
C LEU A 81 6.87 9.17 -10.68
N ALA A 82 8.09 9.68 -10.44
CA ALA A 82 8.90 10.33 -11.47
C ALA A 82 9.48 9.35 -12.51
N LEU A 83 9.54 8.04 -12.24
CA LEU A 83 10.08 7.06 -13.17
C LEU A 83 9.18 6.83 -14.39
N SER A 84 7.87 6.75 -14.18
CA SER A 84 6.88 6.54 -15.23
C SER A 84 5.48 6.86 -14.72
N LYS A 85 4.58 7.27 -15.60
CA LYS A 85 3.15 7.47 -15.31
C LYS A 85 2.43 6.20 -14.86
N ARG A 86 3.07 5.02 -15.07
CA ARG A 86 2.57 3.72 -14.63
C ARG A 86 2.82 3.44 -13.16
N PHE A 87 3.71 4.21 -12.51
CA PHE A 87 3.89 4.05 -11.07
C PHE A 87 2.80 4.79 -10.31
N LYS A 88 2.32 4.11 -9.29
CA LYS A 88 1.27 4.54 -8.36
C LYS A 88 1.67 4.16 -6.94
N VAL A 89 0.85 4.52 -5.97
CA VAL A 89 1.08 4.25 -4.56
C VAL A 89 0.02 3.31 -4.02
N ASN A 90 0.45 2.24 -3.37
CA ASN A 90 -0.31 1.45 -2.41
C ASN A 90 0.13 1.90 -1.02
N LEU A 91 -0.58 2.87 -0.43
CA LEU A 91 -0.16 3.46 0.83
C LEU A 91 -0.58 2.59 2.01
N ASP A 92 0.40 2.05 2.73
CA ASP A 92 0.20 1.49 4.05
C ASP A 92 0.24 2.60 5.10
N ILE A 93 -0.92 2.92 5.66
CA ILE A 93 -1.06 4.03 6.61
C ILE A 93 -0.43 3.72 7.97
N GLY A 94 -0.35 2.45 8.36
CA GLY A 94 0.29 2.04 9.61
C GLY A 94 1.82 2.11 9.52
N HIS A 95 2.40 1.60 8.45
CA HIS A 95 3.84 1.77 8.21
C HIS A 95 4.22 3.25 8.08
N PHE A 96 3.38 4.04 7.42
CA PHE A 96 3.60 5.48 7.26
C PHE A 96 3.57 6.22 8.61
N THR A 97 2.62 5.84 9.49
CA THR A 97 2.54 6.34 10.87
C THR A 97 3.77 5.93 11.69
N ALA A 98 4.21 4.66 11.58
CA ALA A 98 5.40 4.17 12.29
C ALA A 98 6.69 4.87 11.82
N ALA A 99 6.73 5.33 10.58
CA ALA A 99 7.79 6.18 10.04
C ALA A 99 7.65 7.67 10.44
N ASN A 100 6.70 8.01 11.32
CA ASN A 100 6.40 9.35 11.84
C ASN A 100 5.78 10.33 10.83
N TYR A 101 5.21 9.85 9.75
CA TYR A 101 4.46 10.68 8.80
C TYR A 101 2.97 10.69 9.11
N ASP A 102 2.26 11.69 8.57
CA ASP A 102 0.81 11.83 8.70
C ASP A 102 0.10 11.30 7.44
N PRO A 103 -0.59 10.14 7.52
CA PRO A 103 -1.26 9.57 6.35
C PRO A 103 -2.45 10.41 5.87
N VAL A 104 -3.12 11.17 6.75
CA VAL A 104 -4.23 12.03 6.37
C VAL A 104 -3.75 13.22 5.54
N ALA A 105 -2.64 13.85 5.95
CA ALA A 105 -2.03 14.95 5.22
C ALA A 105 -1.53 14.47 3.84
N TYR A 106 -0.81 13.34 3.82
CA TYR A 106 -0.28 12.76 2.58
C TYR A 106 -1.41 12.37 1.60
N LEU A 107 -2.48 11.75 2.12
CA LEU A 107 -3.63 11.37 1.31
C LEU A 107 -4.34 12.60 0.68
N ARG A 108 -4.47 13.70 1.42
CA ARG A 108 -5.04 14.95 0.88
C ARG A 108 -4.24 15.51 -0.29
N GLU A 109 -2.92 15.46 -0.18
CA GLU A 109 -2.02 16.04 -1.18
C GLU A 109 -1.83 15.14 -2.41
N HIS A 110 -1.80 13.80 -2.20
CA HIS A 110 -1.38 12.83 -3.22
C HIS A 110 -2.46 11.83 -3.65
N HIS A 111 -3.74 12.05 -3.30
CA HIS A 111 -4.83 11.11 -3.59
C HIS A 111 -4.92 10.66 -5.05
N ALA A 112 -4.53 11.51 -6.01
CA ALA A 112 -4.57 11.18 -7.44
C ALA A 112 -3.57 10.10 -7.87
N ASP A 113 -2.54 9.88 -7.07
CA ASP A 113 -1.49 8.87 -7.32
C ASP A 113 -1.68 7.61 -6.48
N ILE A 114 -2.64 7.60 -5.55
CA ILE A 114 -2.91 6.47 -4.66
C ILE A 114 -4.02 5.60 -5.22
N THR A 115 -3.74 4.33 -5.45
CA THR A 115 -4.72 3.35 -5.96
C THR A 115 -5.49 2.66 -4.84
N ASN A 116 -4.80 2.34 -3.76
CA ASN A 116 -5.36 1.63 -2.62
C ASN A 116 -4.56 1.90 -1.34
N LEU A 117 -5.19 1.60 -0.22
CA LEU A 117 -4.61 1.71 1.11
C LEU A 117 -4.55 0.32 1.77
N HIS A 118 -3.49 0.06 2.50
CA HIS A 118 -3.48 -0.93 3.55
C HIS A 118 -3.79 -0.24 4.89
N LEU A 119 -4.81 -0.74 5.56
CA LEU A 119 -5.25 -0.23 6.86
C LEU A 119 -4.75 -1.17 7.94
N LYS A 120 -3.76 -0.72 8.69
CA LYS A 120 -3.28 -1.36 9.91
C LYS A 120 -3.01 -0.32 10.98
N ASP A 121 -3.03 -0.72 12.23
CA ASP A 121 -2.73 0.17 13.34
C ASP A 121 -1.32 -0.12 13.88
N ARG A 122 -0.52 0.92 14.00
CA ARG A 122 0.85 0.85 14.50
C ARG A 122 1.17 2.00 15.44
N LYS A 123 2.13 1.77 16.32
CA LYS A 123 2.76 2.82 17.10
C LYS A 123 3.78 3.60 16.27
N ARG A 124 3.92 4.92 16.56
CA ARG A 124 4.99 5.77 16.03
C ARG A 124 6.38 5.25 16.40
N ASP A 125 7.41 5.91 15.89
CA ASP A 125 8.82 5.63 16.21
C ASP A 125 9.22 4.18 15.93
N GLN A 126 8.84 3.65 14.77
CA GLN A 126 9.07 2.25 14.37
C GLN A 126 8.39 1.23 15.29
N GLY A 127 7.35 1.66 16.01
CA GLY A 127 6.67 0.83 17.01
C GLY A 127 5.84 -0.31 16.39
N ASP A 128 5.35 -1.19 17.26
CA ASP A 128 4.70 -2.44 16.88
C ASP A 128 3.35 -2.25 16.18
N ASN A 129 2.95 -3.28 15.45
CA ASN A 129 1.56 -3.46 15.01
C ASN A 129 0.68 -3.74 16.22
N THR A 130 -0.47 -3.09 16.30
CA THR A 130 -1.40 -3.19 17.42
C THR A 130 -2.82 -3.52 16.94
N PRO A 131 -3.67 -4.08 17.82
CA PRO A 131 -5.10 -4.11 17.53
C PRO A 131 -5.64 -2.71 17.23
N TRP A 132 -6.56 -2.60 16.28
CA TRP A 132 -7.09 -1.31 15.85
C TRP A 132 -7.69 -0.51 17.01
N GLY A 133 -7.32 0.76 17.08
CA GLY A 133 -7.67 1.69 18.16
C GLY A 133 -6.71 1.68 19.35
N GLN A 134 -5.65 0.89 19.32
CA GLN A 134 -4.61 0.85 20.33
C GLN A 134 -3.28 1.46 19.87
N GLY A 135 -3.16 1.71 18.57
CA GLY A 135 -2.01 2.34 17.94
C GLY A 135 -2.11 3.87 17.87
N ASP A 136 -1.37 4.43 16.93
CA ASP A 136 -1.30 5.87 16.69
C ASP A 136 -1.75 6.20 15.25
N THR A 137 -2.18 5.18 14.47
CA THR A 137 -2.61 5.36 13.09
C THR A 137 -4.00 6.00 13.04
N LYS A 138 -4.15 7.06 12.28
CA LYS A 138 -5.40 7.82 12.13
C LYS A 138 -6.42 7.11 11.22
N ILE A 139 -6.77 5.85 11.53
CA ILE A 139 -7.64 5.01 10.68
C ILE A 139 -9.00 5.66 10.47
N ALA A 140 -9.67 6.08 11.55
CA ALA A 140 -10.98 6.70 11.48
C ALA A 140 -10.97 7.98 10.64
N GLU A 141 -9.96 8.83 10.82
CA GLU A 141 -9.83 10.08 10.05
C GLU A 141 -9.59 9.80 8.55
N VAL A 142 -8.78 8.79 8.21
CA VAL A 142 -8.55 8.34 6.84
C VAL A 142 -9.86 7.84 6.21
N LEU A 143 -10.60 6.97 6.91
CA LEU A 143 -11.88 6.43 6.43
C LEU A 143 -12.92 7.53 6.22
N GLN A 144 -13.06 8.46 7.16
CA GLN A 144 -13.95 9.61 7.04
C GLN A 144 -13.56 10.53 5.88
N LEU A 145 -12.25 10.71 5.64
CA LEU A 145 -11.77 11.47 4.50
C LEU A 145 -12.16 10.82 3.18
N LEU A 146 -11.95 9.49 3.03
CA LEU A 146 -12.35 8.74 1.84
C LEU A 146 -13.86 8.83 1.60
N LYS A 147 -14.67 8.69 2.66
CA LYS A 147 -16.14 8.81 2.59
C LYS A 147 -16.57 10.18 2.10
N LYS A 148 -15.97 11.24 2.64
CA LYS A 148 -16.28 12.63 2.31
C LYS A 148 -15.91 12.98 0.87
N GLU A 149 -14.69 12.69 0.47
CA GLU A 149 -14.11 13.12 -0.82
C GLU A 149 -14.51 12.18 -1.96
N LYS A 150 -14.97 10.95 -1.66
CA LYS A 150 -15.38 9.92 -2.64
C LYS A 150 -14.33 9.59 -3.69
N TRP A 151 -13.06 9.68 -3.32
CA TRP A 151 -11.98 9.26 -4.20
C TRP A 151 -12.08 7.76 -4.52
N PRO A 152 -11.72 7.32 -5.74
CA PRO A 152 -11.81 5.91 -6.14
C PRO A 152 -10.68 5.05 -5.55
N ILE A 153 -10.31 5.31 -4.31
CA ILE A 153 -9.25 4.63 -3.58
C ILE A 153 -9.87 3.50 -2.77
N ARG A 154 -9.34 2.29 -2.92
CA ARG A 154 -9.79 1.13 -2.15
C ARG A 154 -9.00 1.00 -0.86
N ALA A 155 -9.67 0.64 0.23
CA ALA A 155 -9.04 0.43 1.53
C ALA A 155 -9.23 -1.02 1.97
N TYR A 156 -8.13 -1.66 2.31
CA TYR A 156 -8.09 -3.07 2.71
C TYR A 156 -7.60 -3.21 4.15
N VAL A 157 -8.29 -4.03 4.93
CA VAL A 157 -7.84 -4.43 6.27
C VAL A 157 -6.59 -5.28 6.11
N GLU A 158 -5.50 -4.88 6.76
CA GLU A 158 -4.29 -5.67 6.88
C GLU A 158 -4.08 -6.09 8.35
N TYR A 159 -3.97 -7.39 8.57
CA TYR A 159 -3.83 -7.98 9.89
C TYR A 159 -2.40 -8.48 10.11
N GLU A 160 -1.65 -7.78 10.94
CA GLU A 160 -0.26 -8.13 11.26
C GLU A 160 0.07 -8.10 12.76
N TYR A 161 -0.89 -7.78 13.63
CA TYR A 161 -0.66 -7.83 15.08
C TYR A 161 -0.93 -9.25 15.63
N ARG A 162 -0.42 -9.53 16.82
CA ARG A 162 -0.70 -10.78 17.52
C ARG A 162 -2.02 -10.67 18.30
N GLY A 163 -3.09 -11.18 17.69
CA GLY A 163 -4.39 -11.30 18.35
C GLY A 163 -4.55 -12.62 19.09
N THR A 164 -5.52 -12.68 20.00
CA THR A 164 -5.78 -13.86 20.86
C THR A 164 -6.80 -14.82 20.25
N ASP A 165 -7.66 -14.35 19.35
CA ASP A 165 -8.86 -15.09 18.90
C ASP A 165 -8.71 -15.70 17.50
N GLY A 166 -7.48 -15.67 16.96
CA GLY A 166 -7.17 -16.16 15.62
C GLY A 166 -7.49 -15.16 14.51
N ALA A 167 -6.81 -15.29 13.38
CA ALA A 167 -6.79 -14.29 12.30
C ALA A 167 -8.19 -13.91 11.78
N VAL A 168 -9.09 -14.86 11.60
CA VAL A 168 -10.44 -14.61 11.08
C VAL A 168 -11.26 -13.73 12.04
N ALA A 169 -11.19 -14.02 13.36
CA ALA A 169 -11.90 -13.24 14.36
C ALA A 169 -11.31 -11.84 14.49
N GLU A 170 -9.99 -11.70 14.44
CA GLU A 170 -9.31 -10.41 14.54
C GLU A 170 -9.59 -9.53 13.31
N VAL A 171 -9.54 -10.09 12.10
CA VAL A 171 -9.93 -9.36 10.88
C VAL A 171 -11.39 -8.93 10.93
N LYS A 172 -12.28 -9.76 11.50
CA LYS A 172 -13.68 -9.37 11.71
C LYS A 172 -13.79 -8.17 12.65
N LYS A 173 -13.04 -8.13 13.75
CA LYS A 173 -13.01 -6.97 14.67
C LYS A 173 -12.56 -5.69 13.93
N CYS A 174 -11.50 -5.76 13.12
CA CYS A 174 -11.06 -4.65 12.29
C CYS A 174 -12.17 -4.18 11.33
N ALA A 175 -12.84 -5.12 10.66
CA ALA A 175 -13.94 -4.80 9.76
C ALA A 175 -15.15 -4.19 10.48
N ASP A 176 -15.44 -4.60 11.70
CA ASP A 176 -16.52 -4.02 12.52
C ASP A 176 -16.18 -2.58 12.95
N ILE A 177 -14.92 -2.31 13.32
CA ILE A 177 -14.42 -0.95 13.59
C ILE A 177 -14.56 -0.10 12.33
N MET A 178 -14.10 -0.58 11.18
CA MET A 178 -14.21 0.13 9.90
C MET A 178 -15.66 0.50 9.56
N ARG A 179 -16.60 -0.42 9.75
CA ARG A 179 -18.03 -0.14 9.52
C ARG A 179 -18.57 0.93 10.46
N LYS A 180 -18.17 0.87 11.76
CA LYS A 180 -18.53 1.88 12.76
C LYS A 180 -17.99 3.25 12.38
N ASP A 181 -16.73 3.33 11.98
CA ASP A 181 -16.08 4.58 11.59
C ASP A 181 -16.67 5.17 10.30
N LEU A 182 -17.26 4.33 9.46
CA LEU A 182 -17.94 4.75 8.22
C LEU A 182 -19.45 5.03 8.41
N ALA A 183 -20.03 4.70 9.54
CA ALA A 183 -21.43 5.01 9.81
C ALA A 183 -21.65 6.51 9.97
#